data_5680689a794ac13b53c66eed368aac30
#
_entry.id   5680689a794ac13b53c66eed368aac30
#
_cell.length_a   1.000
_cell.length_b   1.000
_cell.length_c   1.000
_cell.angle_alpha   90.00
_cell.angle_beta   90.00
_cell.angle_gamma   90.00
#
_symmetry.space_group_name_H-M   'P 1'
#
loop_
_entity.id
_entity.type
_entity.pdbx_description
1 polymer ?
#
loop_
_entity_poly.entity_id
_entity_poly.type
_entity_poly.pdbx_seq_one_letter_code
_entity_poly.pdbx_strand_id
1 'polypeptide(L)'
;MGRDKLYSVIAHDLRSPMGSIKMVLNMLILSLPSEQIGKEMFDMLSMANQSTEDVFSLLDNLLKWTKSQIGKLNVVYQDFDIVGNIASVIEIFNLVAGMKNIKVNFPVHGKIEVHADMDMMKTILRNLLSNAIKFSYNDSEILVNAGIEGDKVIVSVKDTGKGMGEEDQKKLLNTETHFSKYGTNNEEGSGLGLLLCQDFAVKNGGHLWFESEEGKGSTFFFSVALKK
;
A
#
# COMPACT_ATOMS: atom_id res chain seq x y z
N MET A 1 17.19 5.66 -25.78
CA MET A 1 16.79 4.73 -24.71
C MET A 1 15.83 5.53 -23.85
N GLY A 2 14.54 5.17 -23.78
CA GLY A 2 13.55 5.99 -23.08
C GLY A 2 13.84 6.03 -21.57
N ARG A 3 13.51 7.13 -20.92
CA ARG A 3 13.70 7.38 -19.49
C ARG A 3 13.13 6.24 -18.61
N ASP A 4 12.01 5.69 -19.02
CA ASP A 4 11.31 4.61 -18.30
C ASP A 4 12.08 3.26 -18.35
N LYS A 5 12.79 2.98 -19.46
CA LYS A 5 13.65 1.79 -19.56
C LYS A 5 14.85 1.89 -18.61
N LEU A 6 15.40 3.10 -18.43
CA LEU A 6 16.48 3.35 -17.50
C LEU A 6 16.04 3.12 -16.05
N TYR A 7 14.89 3.65 -15.64
CA TYR A 7 14.33 3.43 -14.30
C TYR A 7 14.06 1.96 -14.00
N SER A 8 13.54 1.21 -15.00
CA SER A 8 13.31 -0.23 -14.84
C SER A 8 14.61 -1.02 -14.61
N VAL A 9 15.69 -0.66 -15.28
CA VAL A 9 17.01 -1.31 -15.11
C VAL A 9 17.58 -0.96 -13.73
N ILE A 10 17.61 0.31 -13.38
CA ILE A 10 18.14 0.77 -12.08
C ILE A 10 17.38 0.13 -10.92
N ALA A 11 16.05 0.15 -10.95
CA ALA A 11 15.26 -0.43 -9.88
C ALA A 11 15.42 -1.96 -9.78
N HIS A 12 15.61 -2.66 -10.91
CA HIS A 12 15.91 -4.09 -10.92
C HIS A 12 17.27 -4.37 -10.27
N ASP A 13 18.31 -3.61 -10.66
CA ASP A 13 19.68 -3.85 -10.18
C ASP A 13 19.87 -3.44 -8.71
N LEU A 14 19.05 -2.52 -8.20
CA LEU A 14 19.04 -2.15 -6.78
C LEU A 14 18.21 -3.11 -5.91
N ARG A 15 17.24 -3.84 -6.47
CA ARG A 15 16.41 -4.79 -5.71
C ARG A 15 17.24 -5.90 -5.06
N SER A 16 18.21 -6.47 -5.79
CA SER A 16 19.03 -7.57 -5.28
C SER A 16 19.88 -7.18 -4.06
N PRO A 17 20.71 -6.11 -4.10
CA PRO A 17 21.48 -5.70 -2.94
C PRO A 17 20.63 -5.25 -1.77
N MET A 18 19.51 -4.57 -2.03
CA MET A 18 18.56 -4.17 -0.96
C MET A 18 17.91 -5.39 -0.30
N GLY A 19 17.55 -6.42 -1.08
CA GLY A 19 17.03 -7.67 -0.54
C GLY A 19 18.05 -8.38 0.36
N SER A 20 19.33 -8.33 0.01
CA SER A 20 20.41 -8.89 0.83
C SER A 20 20.58 -8.12 2.15
N ILE A 21 20.55 -6.78 2.12
CA ILE A 21 20.65 -5.94 3.31
C ILE A 21 19.46 -6.23 4.26
N LYS A 22 18.23 -6.26 3.72
CA LYS A 22 17.02 -6.61 4.46
C LYS A 22 17.14 -7.97 5.15
N MET A 23 17.62 -8.98 4.43
CA MET A 23 17.81 -10.32 4.98
C MET A 23 18.80 -10.33 6.14
N VAL A 24 19.93 -9.63 6.01
CA VAL A 24 20.94 -9.52 7.08
C VAL A 24 20.38 -8.80 8.32
N LEU A 25 19.67 -7.68 8.12
CA LEU A 25 19.06 -6.94 9.23
C LEU A 25 17.99 -7.77 9.96
N ASN A 26 17.14 -8.49 9.22
CA ASN A 26 16.17 -9.40 9.82
C ASN A 26 16.85 -10.52 10.62
N MET A 27 17.93 -11.11 10.11
CA MET A 27 18.69 -12.12 10.83
C MET A 27 19.31 -11.55 12.12
N LEU A 28 19.85 -10.34 12.07
CA LEU A 28 20.42 -9.68 13.26
C LEU A 28 19.35 -9.41 14.34
N ILE A 29 18.19 -8.89 13.94
CA ILE A 29 17.07 -8.63 14.86
C ILE A 29 16.57 -9.92 15.51
N LEU A 30 16.47 -11.01 14.74
CA LEU A 30 16.02 -12.31 15.24
C LEU A 30 17.06 -13.00 16.12
N SER A 31 18.36 -12.78 15.85
CA SER A 31 19.47 -13.45 16.53
C SER A 31 19.97 -12.71 17.78
N LEU A 32 19.72 -11.39 17.85
CA LEU A 32 20.24 -10.49 18.87
C LEU A 32 19.08 -9.77 19.59
N PRO A 33 18.40 -10.41 20.54
CA PRO A 33 17.34 -9.77 21.31
C PRO A 33 17.86 -8.57 22.09
N SER A 34 16.97 -7.62 22.39
CA SER A 34 17.31 -6.35 23.05
C SER A 34 18.04 -6.51 24.38
N GLU A 35 17.84 -7.63 25.07
CA GLU A 35 18.51 -7.97 26.33
C GLU A 35 20.02 -8.22 26.18
N GLN A 36 20.46 -8.67 24.97
CA GLN A 36 21.87 -8.98 24.71
C GLN A 36 22.66 -7.79 24.16
N ILE A 37 22.03 -6.90 23.38
CA ILE A 37 22.71 -5.78 22.72
C ILE A 37 22.35 -4.42 23.31
N GLY A 38 21.42 -4.40 24.25
CA GLY A 38 20.88 -3.16 24.83
C GLY A 38 19.80 -2.53 23.94
N LYS A 39 18.85 -1.86 24.57
CA LYS A 39 17.66 -1.30 23.92
C LYS A 39 18.02 -0.32 22.80
N GLU A 40 18.98 0.57 23.04
CA GLU A 40 19.37 1.59 22.06
C GLU A 40 19.89 0.98 20.75
N MET A 41 20.74 -0.04 20.82
CA MET A 41 21.25 -0.75 19.64
C MET A 41 20.15 -1.52 18.94
N PHE A 42 19.25 -2.14 19.67
CA PHE A 42 18.09 -2.85 19.10
C PHE A 42 17.17 -1.88 18.37
N ASP A 43 16.90 -0.71 18.94
CA ASP A 43 16.10 0.35 18.32
C ASP A 43 16.77 0.85 17.03
N MET A 44 18.09 1.06 17.02
CA MET A 44 18.84 1.43 15.82
C MET A 44 18.77 0.37 14.71
N LEU A 45 18.91 -0.91 15.05
CA LEU A 45 18.75 -2.01 14.07
C LEU A 45 17.33 -2.06 13.51
N SER A 46 16.34 -1.87 14.37
CA SER A 46 14.94 -1.85 13.96
C SER A 46 14.63 -0.68 13.01
N MET A 47 15.17 0.51 13.29
CA MET A 47 15.07 1.68 12.41
C MET A 47 15.77 1.44 11.06
N ALA A 48 16.96 0.84 11.04
CA ALA A 48 17.68 0.52 9.82
C ALA A 48 16.92 -0.51 8.98
N ASN A 49 16.31 -1.51 9.63
CA ASN A 49 15.48 -2.51 8.97
C ASN A 49 14.23 -1.86 8.35
N GLN A 50 13.54 -0.99 9.09
CA GLN A 50 12.38 -0.26 8.58
C GLN A 50 12.75 0.60 7.36
N SER A 51 13.84 1.36 7.42
CA SER A 51 14.32 2.17 6.30
C SER A 51 14.64 1.30 5.07
N THR A 52 15.19 0.11 5.29
CA THR A 52 15.47 -0.85 4.19
C THR A 52 14.19 -1.37 3.56
N GLU A 53 13.17 -1.68 4.37
CA GLU A 53 11.84 -2.08 3.88
C GLU A 53 11.19 -0.97 3.04
N ASP A 54 11.30 0.27 3.49
CA ASP A 54 10.73 1.43 2.79
C ASP A 54 11.39 1.61 1.41
N VAL A 55 12.72 1.54 1.34
CA VAL A 55 13.47 1.60 0.07
C VAL A 55 13.13 0.42 -0.84
N PHE A 56 13.03 -0.80 -0.29
CA PHE A 56 12.66 -1.97 -1.07
C PHE A 56 11.26 -1.84 -1.67
N SER A 57 10.31 -1.37 -0.88
CA SER A 57 8.93 -1.12 -1.32
C SER A 57 8.87 -0.04 -2.41
N LEU A 58 9.66 1.03 -2.27
CA LEU A 58 9.79 2.08 -3.28
C LEU A 58 10.31 1.53 -4.61
N LEU A 59 11.39 0.72 -4.58
CA LEU A 59 11.96 0.09 -5.76
C LEU A 59 10.97 -0.87 -6.43
N ASP A 60 10.23 -1.65 -5.65
CA ASP A 60 9.21 -2.58 -6.17
C ASP A 60 8.07 -1.83 -6.86
N ASN A 61 7.58 -0.77 -6.25
CA ASN A 61 6.55 0.09 -6.82
C ASN A 61 7.04 0.77 -8.11
N LEU A 62 8.28 1.28 -8.12
CA LEU A 62 8.89 1.90 -9.30
C LEU A 62 9.03 0.88 -10.46
N LEU A 63 9.46 -0.35 -10.16
CA LEU A 63 9.55 -1.41 -11.17
C LEU A 63 8.19 -1.79 -11.74
N LYS A 64 7.17 -1.94 -10.89
CA LYS A 64 5.81 -2.26 -11.32
C LYS A 64 5.25 -1.12 -12.17
N TRP A 65 5.42 0.12 -11.71
CA TRP A 65 4.97 1.31 -12.44
C TRP A 65 5.66 1.43 -13.82
N THR A 66 6.99 1.31 -13.87
CA THR A 66 7.72 1.39 -15.15
C THR A 66 7.34 0.27 -16.12
N LYS A 67 7.19 -0.98 -15.63
CA LYS A 67 6.70 -2.09 -16.47
C LYS A 67 5.30 -1.82 -17.01
N SER A 68 4.46 -1.20 -16.21
CA SER A 68 3.11 -0.81 -16.61
C SER A 68 3.13 0.25 -17.71
N GLN A 69 3.91 1.31 -17.56
CA GLN A 69 4.01 2.41 -18.54
C GLN A 69 4.56 1.96 -19.91
N ILE A 70 5.46 0.99 -19.93
CA ILE A 70 6.01 0.44 -21.20
C ILE A 70 5.17 -0.73 -21.76
N GLY A 71 3.97 -1.00 -21.20
CA GLY A 71 3.07 -2.06 -21.65
C GLY A 71 3.61 -3.49 -21.44
N LYS A 72 4.65 -3.68 -20.61
CA LYS A 72 5.25 -4.98 -20.32
C LYS A 72 4.71 -5.64 -19.06
N LEU A 73 3.74 -5.02 -18.40
CA LEU A 73 3.06 -5.63 -17.27
C LEU A 73 1.93 -6.52 -17.79
N ASN A 74 2.11 -7.83 -17.67
CA ASN A 74 1.07 -8.79 -18.01
C ASN A 74 0.02 -8.81 -16.89
N VAL A 75 -1.24 -8.62 -17.25
CA VAL A 75 -2.40 -8.78 -16.35
C VAL A 75 -2.83 -10.23 -16.40
N VAL A 76 -2.89 -10.89 -15.25
CA VAL A 76 -3.31 -12.29 -15.13
C VAL A 76 -4.70 -12.33 -14.50
N TYR A 77 -5.74 -12.29 -15.35
CA TYR A 77 -7.11 -12.36 -14.87
C TYR A 77 -7.45 -13.74 -14.33
N GLN A 78 -8.08 -13.78 -13.17
CA GLN A 78 -8.60 -14.99 -12.55
C GLN A 78 -9.84 -14.69 -11.72
N ASP A 79 -10.65 -15.71 -11.48
CA ASP A 79 -11.79 -15.63 -10.60
C ASP A 79 -11.35 -15.91 -9.17
N PHE A 80 -11.71 -15.04 -8.23
CA PHE A 80 -11.40 -15.24 -6.81
C PHE A 80 -12.35 -14.47 -5.90
N ASP A 81 -12.39 -14.88 -4.64
CA ASP A 81 -13.13 -14.21 -3.58
C ASP A 81 -12.37 -12.97 -3.09
N ILE A 82 -12.91 -11.77 -3.37
CA ILE A 82 -12.28 -10.51 -2.94
C ILE A 82 -12.37 -10.33 -1.41
N VAL A 83 -13.41 -10.87 -0.75
CA VAL A 83 -13.55 -10.76 0.70
C VAL A 83 -12.44 -11.54 1.41
N GLY A 84 -12.19 -12.78 0.99
CA GLY A 84 -11.06 -13.56 1.49
C GLY A 84 -9.70 -12.93 1.20
N ASN A 85 -9.57 -12.31 0.02
CA ASN A 85 -8.35 -11.58 -0.37
C ASN A 85 -8.11 -10.37 0.55
N ILE A 86 -9.13 -9.55 0.83
CA ILE A 86 -9.06 -8.41 1.75
C ILE A 86 -8.69 -8.89 3.16
N ALA A 87 -9.37 -9.92 3.68
CA ALA A 87 -9.10 -10.46 5.01
C ALA A 87 -7.63 -10.89 5.15
N SER A 88 -7.07 -11.58 4.14
CA SER A 88 -5.68 -12.03 4.15
C SER A 88 -4.68 -10.86 4.18
N VAL A 89 -4.99 -9.74 3.53
CA VAL A 89 -4.13 -8.55 3.56
C VAL A 89 -4.24 -7.85 4.91
N ILE A 90 -5.44 -7.71 5.47
CA ILE A 90 -5.66 -7.11 6.79
C ILE A 90 -4.89 -7.87 7.88
N GLU A 91 -4.89 -9.21 7.84
CA GLU A 91 -4.17 -10.04 8.79
C GLU A 91 -2.67 -9.68 8.85
N ILE A 92 -2.04 -9.45 7.69
CA ILE A 92 -0.64 -9.02 7.62
C ILE A 92 -0.44 -7.63 8.26
N PHE A 93 -1.39 -6.72 8.07
CA PHE A 93 -1.28 -5.35 8.57
C PHE A 93 -1.69 -5.16 10.03
N ASN A 94 -2.36 -6.13 10.66
CA ASN A 94 -2.78 -6.04 12.06
C ASN A 94 -1.60 -5.85 13.01
N LEU A 95 -0.45 -6.44 12.73
CA LEU A 95 0.76 -6.25 13.54
C LEU A 95 1.25 -4.80 13.47
N VAL A 96 1.31 -4.24 12.26
CA VAL A 96 1.77 -2.85 12.05
C VAL A 96 0.77 -1.84 12.61
N ALA A 97 -0.52 -2.08 12.42
CA ALA A 97 -1.59 -1.26 13.00
C ALA A 97 -1.55 -1.29 14.54
N GLY A 98 -1.25 -2.47 15.11
CA GLY A 98 -1.10 -2.65 16.56
C GLY A 98 0.01 -1.80 17.18
N MET A 99 1.07 -1.45 16.46
CA MET A 99 2.14 -0.56 16.95
C MET A 99 1.64 0.87 17.23
N LYS A 100 0.58 1.30 16.54
CA LYS A 100 -0.12 2.58 16.77
C LYS A 100 -1.42 2.41 17.56
N ASN A 101 -1.70 1.21 18.07
CA ASN A 101 -2.99 0.85 18.69
C ASN A 101 -4.20 1.15 17.78
N ILE A 102 -4.02 0.96 16.46
CA ILE A 102 -5.09 1.18 15.46
C ILE A 102 -5.84 -0.13 15.29
N LYS A 103 -7.18 -0.06 15.36
CA LYS A 103 -8.08 -1.19 15.07
C LYS A 103 -8.48 -1.17 13.60
N VAL A 104 -8.24 -2.28 12.89
CA VAL A 104 -8.71 -2.44 11.51
C VAL A 104 -9.98 -3.29 11.52
N ASN A 105 -11.10 -2.67 11.17
CA ASN A 105 -12.42 -3.30 11.15
C ASN A 105 -12.81 -3.67 9.72
N PHE A 106 -13.25 -4.92 9.51
CA PHE A 106 -13.76 -5.42 8.24
C PHE A 106 -15.05 -6.21 8.48
N PRO A 107 -16.23 -5.55 8.51
CA PRO A 107 -17.50 -6.18 8.87
C PRO A 107 -18.17 -6.93 7.72
N VAL A 108 -17.47 -7.16 6.61
CA VAL A 108 -18.04 -7.85 5.45
C VAL A 108 -17.95 -9.36 5.63
N HIS A 109 -19.07 -10.04 5.43
CA HIS A 109 -19.20 -11.48 5.53
C HIS A 109 -19.66 -12.10 4.20
N GLY A 110 -19.35 -13.37 4.02
CA GLY A 110 -19.69 -14.11 2.80
C GLY A 110 -18.61 -14.00 1.74
N LYS A 111 -18.96 -14.39 0.53
CA LYS A 111 -18.06 -14.36 -0.64
C LYS A 111 -18.57 -13.37 -1.67
N ILE A 112 -17.66 -12.64 -2.28
CA ILE A 112 -17.90 -11.79 -3.45
C ILE A 112 -16.88 -12.19 -4.50
N GLU A 113 -17.31 -12.85 -5.56
CA GLU A 113 -16.41 -13.27 -6.63
C GLU A 113 -16.18 -12.14 -7.64
N VAL A 114 -14.91 -11.90 -7.96
CA VAL A 114 -14.46 -10.92 -8.93
C VAL A 114 -13.63 -11.59 -10.03
N HIS A 115 -13.55 -10.96 -11.21
CA HIS A 115 -12.68 -11.37 -12.29
C HIS A 115 -11.59 -10.32 -12.50
N ALA A 116 -10.40 -10.56 -11.92
CA ALA A 116 -9.33 -9.57 -11.89
C ALA A 116 -7.95 -10.22 -11.69
N ASP A 117 -6.91 -9.41 -11.72
CA ASP A 117 -5.57 -9.82 -11.30
C ASP A 117 -5.45 -9.71 -9.78
N MET A 118 -5.35 -10.87 -9.12
CA MET A 118 -5.30 -10.97 -7.66
C MET A 118 -4.11 -10.23 -7.05
N ASP A 119 -2.94 -10.28 -7.69
CA ASP A 119 -1.73 -9.64 -7.16
C ASP A 119 -1.79 -8.10 -7.30
N MET A 120 -2.43 -7.61 -8.36
CA MET A 120 -2.72 -6.18 -8.50
C MET A 120 -3.71 -5.72 -7.42
N MET A 121 -4.78 -6.50 -7.15
CA MET A 121 -5.74 -6.18 -6.07
C MET A 121 -5.07 -6.18 -4.70
N LYS A 122 -4.23 -7.17 -4.40
CA LYS A 122 -3.42 -7.18 -3.16
C LYS A 122 -2.50 -5.97 -3.07
N THR A 123 -1.91 -5.54 -4.19
CA THR A 123 -1.03 -4.37 -4.21
C THR A 123 -1.82 -3.09 -3.91
N ILE A 124 -3.01 -2.90 -4.50
CA ILE A 124 -3.89 -1.77 -4.18
C ILE A 124 -4.24 -1.77 -2.69
N LEU A 125 -4.74 -2.89 -2.16
CA LEU A 125 -5.13 -3.02 -0.75
C LEU A 125 -3.98 -2.71 0.21
N ARG A 126 -2.78 -3.24 -0.05
CA ARG A 126 -1.59 -2.98 0.77
C ARG A 126 -1.23 -1.49 0.78
N ASN A 127 -1.23 -0.83 -0.38
CA ASN A 127 -0.95 0.60 -0.45
C ASN A 127 -1.99 1.43 0.30
N LEU A 128 -3.28 1.12 0.13
CA LEU A 128 -4.35 1.85 0.81
C LEU A 128 -4.33 1.64 2.32
N LEU A 129 -4.14 0.40 2.80
CA LEU A 129 -4.00 0.10 4.23
C LEU A 129 -2.75 0.72 4.84
N SER A 130 -1.60 0.64 4.16
CA SER A 130 -0.37 1.29 4.59
C SER A 130 -0.57 2.80 4.74
N ASN A 131 -1.22 3.45 3.77
CA ASN A 131 -1.52 4.88 3.84
C ASN A 131 -2.49 5.19 4.98
N ALA A 132 -3.55 4.40 5.16
CA ALA A 132 -4.51 4.59 6.25
C ALA A 132 -3.82 4.51 7.62
N ILE A 133 -2.95 3.53 7.85
CA ILE A 133 -2.19 3.39 9.10
C ILE A 133 -1.20 4.56 9.28
N LYS A 134 -0.49 4.92 8.21
CA LYS A 134 0.50 6.00 8.21
C LYS A 134 -0.10 7.35 8.56
N PHE A 135 -1.28 7.66 8.03
CA PHE A 135 -1.93 8.97 8.20
C PHE A 135 -2.96 9.02 9.33
N SER A 136 -3.24 7.90 9.98
CA SER A 136 -4.05 7.82 11.19
C SER A 136 -3.26 8.20 12.43
N TYR A 137 -3.96 8.77 13.40
CA TYR A 137 -3.41 8.97 14.75
C TYR A 137 -3.40 7.67 15.54
N ASN A 138 -2.62 7.64 16.63
CA ASN A 138 -2.65 6.52 17.57
C ASN A 138 -4.06 6.37 18.18
N ASP A 139 -4.40 5.16 18.60
CA ASP A 139 -5.69 4.83 19.24
C ASP A 139 -6.92 5.09 18.34
N SER A 140 -6.75 5.04 17.03
CA SER A 140 -7.80 5.30 16.04
C SER A 140 -8.34 4.00 15.42
N GLU A 141 -9.27 4.15 14.46
CA GLU A 141 -9.87 3.04 13.74
C GLU A 141 -9.74 3.22 12.23
N ILE A 142 -9.54 2.10 11.53
CA ILE A 142 -9.63 2.00 10.09
C ILE A 142 -10.80 1.07 9.76
N LEU A 143 -11.69 1.51 8.89
CA LEU A 143 -12.80 0.70 8.39
C LEU A 143 -12.54 0.31 6.95
N VAL A 144 -12.47 -0.98 6.69
CA VAL A 144 -12.44 -1.55 5.34
C VAL A 144 -13.82 -2.06 5.01
N ASN A 145 -14.30 -1.80 3.80
CA ASN A 145 -15.60 -2.30 3.34
C ASN A 145 -15.51 -2.82 1.92
N ALA A 146 -16.43 -3.71 1.55
CA ALA A 146 -16.62 -4.18 0.18
C ALA A 146 -18.11 -4.41 -0.08
N GLY A 147 -18.61 -3.91 -1.18
CA GLY A 147 -20.02 -4.03 -1.55
C GLY A 147 -20.21 -4.10 -3.06
N ILE A 148 -21.32 -4.70 -3.49
CA ILE A 148 -21.67 -4.81 -4.90
C ILE A 148 -22.50 -3.60 -5.31
N GLU A 149 -22.07 -2.90 -6.37
CA GLU A 149 -22.79 -1.79 -6.98
C GLU A 149 -22.86 -2.02 -8.49
N GLY A 150 -24.05 -2.41 -8.96
CA GLY A 150 -24.27 -2.76 -10.36
C GLY A 150 -23.46 -3.99 -10.78
N ASP A 151 -22.58 -3.82 -11.75
CA ASP A 151 -21.68 -4.86 -12.29
C ASP A 151 -20.28 -4.81 -11.70
N LYS A 152 -20.08 -4.05 -10.63
CA LYS A 152 -18.78 -3.84 -9.96
C LYS A 152 -18.85 -4.13 -8.47
N VAL A 153 -17.71 -4.44 -7.92
CA VAL A 153 -17.47 -4.43 -6.48
C VAL A 153 -16.72 -3.16 -6.14
N ILE A 154 -17.24 -2.43 -5.17
CA ILE A 154 -16.57 -1.25 -4.62
C ILE A 154 -15.91 -1.66 -3.30
N VAL A 155 -14.62 -1.42 -3.20
CA VAL A 155 -13.85 -1.63 -1.97
C VAL A 155 -13.44 -0.26 -1.44
N SER A 156 -13.63 -0.02 -0.15
CA SER A 156 -13.24 1.23 0.51
C SER A 156 -12.34 0.98 1.72
N VAL A 157 -11.39 1.89 1.93
CA VAL A 157 -10.54 1.96 3.12
C VAL A 157 -10.68 3.36 3.69
N LYS A 158 -11.31 3.46 4.87
CA LYS A 158 -11.58 4.72 5.57
C LYS A 158 -10.68 4.80 6.79
N ASP A 159 -9.97 5.91 6.91
CA ASP A 159 -9.23 6.31 8.11
C ASP A 159 -9.87 7.52 8.80
N THR A 160 -9.56 7.70 10.07
CA THR A 160 -9.94 8.87 10.88
C THR A 160 -8.70 9.71 11.21
N GLY A 161 -7.77 9.81 10.25
CA GLY A 161 -6.51 10.50 10.42
C GLY A 161 -6.57 11.99 10.12
N LYS A 162 -5.42 12.54 9.71
CA LYS A 162 -5.29 13.98 9.47
C LYS A 162 -6.07 14.53 8.29
N GLY A 163 -6.53 13.66 7.38
CA GLY A 163 -7.20 14.08 6.16
C GLY A 163 -6.33 14.96 5.24
N MET A 164 -6.96 15.60 4.26
CA MET A 164 -6.28 16.41 3.26
C MET A 164 -7.05 17.69 2.96
N GLY A 165 -6.33 18.81 2.92
CA GLY A 165 -6.85 20.09 2.43
C GLY A 165 -6.99 20.09 0.90
N GLU A 166 -7.75 21.04 0.35
CA GLU A 166 -8.07 21.11 -1.09
C GLU A 166 -6.84 21.16 -2.00
N GLU A 167 -5.78 21.84 -1.60
CA GLU A 167 -4.55 21.92 -2.41
C GLU A 167 -3.85 20.59 -2.55
N ASP A 168 -3.84 19.78 -1.48
CA ASP A 168 -3.25 18.45 -1.47
C ASP A 168 -4.08 17.48 -2.31
N GLN A 169 -5.41 17.56 -2.19
CA GLN A 169 -6.33 16.74 -2.97
C GLN A 169 -6.13 16.93 -4.48
N LYS A 170 -5.93 18.17 -4.93
CA LYS A 170 -5.67 18.51 -6.34
C LYS A 170 -4.36 17.89 -6.88
N LYS A 171 -3.39 17.64 -5.99
CA LYS A 171 -2.05 17.11 -6.35
C LYS A 171 -1.97 15.60 -6.26
N LEU A 172 -2.84 14.96 -5.47
CA LEU A 172 -2.69 13.57 -5.03
C LEU A 172 -2.67 12.54 -6.16
N LEU A 173 -3.54 12.67 -7.17
CA LEU A 173 -3.64 11.76 -8.32
C LEU A 173 -3.07 12.37 -9.60
N ASN A 174 -2.34 13.46 -9.49
CA ASN A 174 -1.71 14.08 -10.65
C ASN A 174 -0.39 13.36 -10.98
N THR A 175 -0.33 12.74 -12.16
CA THR A 175 0.85 12.02 -12.64
C THR A 175 2.05 12.90 -12.99
N GLU A 176 1.83 14.22 -13.16
CA GLU A 176 2.88 15.16 -13.51
C GLU A 176 3.62 15.72 -12.28
N THR A 177 3.01 15.59 -11.09
CA THR A 177 3.58 16.10 -9.83
C THR A 177 3.89 14.95 -8.88
N HIS A 178 5.15 14.87 -8.45
CA HIS A 178 5.53 13.96 -7.38
C HIS A 178 5.01 14.53 -6.05
N PHE A 179 3.93 13.95 -5.52
CA PHE A 179 3.32 14.39 -4.28
C PHE A 179 3.52 13.35 -3.18
N SER A 180 4.19 13.74 -2.11
CA SER A 180 4.34 12.94 -0.89
C SER A 180 4.26 13.84 0.33
N LYS A 181 3.69 13.31 1.42
CA LYS A 181 3.64 13.95 2.75
C LYS A 181 4.08 12.98 3.82
N TYR A 182 4.63 13.54 4.90
CA TYR A 182 4.94 12.78 6.10
C TYR A 182 3.67 12.30 6.80
N GLY A 183 3.70 11.09 7.30
CA GLY A 183 2.67 10.51 8.16
C GLY A 183 2.54 11.22 9.50
N THR A 184 1.70 10.68 10.38
CA THR A 184 1.46 11.23 11.73
C THR A 184 2.67 11.04 12.66
N ASN A 185 3.49 10.02 12.42
CA ASN A 185 4.73 9.72 13.14
C ASN A 185 5.99 9.98 12.28
N ASN A 186 5.94 10.98 11.38
CA ASN A 186 7.01 11.35 10.46
C ASN A 186 7.42 10.25 9.46
N GLU A 187 6.55 9.30 9.15
CA GLU A 187 6.80 8.28 8.14
C GLU A 187 6.87 8.92 6.75
N GLU A 188 7.91 8.65 6.01
CA GLU A 188 8.10 9.13 4.63
C GLU A 188 7.35 8.28 3.63
N GLY A 189 6.87 8.86 2.53
CA GLY A 189 6.20 8.15 1.45
C GLY A 189 6.85 8.40 0.10
N SER A 190 6.75 7.40 -0.79
CA SER A 190 7.33 7.47 -2.14
C SER A 190 6.52 8.32 -3.12
N GLY A 191 5.26 8.64 -2.82
CA GLY A 191 4.34 9.28 -3.78
C GLY A 191 3.92 8.42 -4.98
N LEU A 192 4.53 7.24 -5.17
CA LEU A 192 4.26 6.36 -6.32
C LEU A 192 3.14 5.34 -6.06
N GLY A 193 2.84 5.05 -4.78
CA GLY A 193 1.89 4.00 -4.42
C GLY A 193 0.49 4.22 -4.97
N LEU A 194 -0.06 5.42 -4.85
CA LEU A 194 -1.40 5.74 -5.35
C LEU A 194 -1.48 5.81 -6.87
N LEU A 195 -0.43 6.28 -7.55
CA LEU A 195 -0.36 6.26 -9.01
C LEU A 195 -0.36 4.83 -9.53
N LEU A 196 0.36 3.93 -8.87
CA LEU A 196 0.33 2.51 -9.19
C LEU A 196 -1.05 1.89 -8.94
N CYS A 197 -1.71 2.26 -7.83
CA CYS A 197 -3.07 1.80 -7.51
C CYS A 197 -4.07 2.25 -8.58
N GLN A 198 -3.98 3.49 -9.04
CA GLN A 198 -4.82 4.02 -10.12
C GLN A 198 -4.64 3.22 -11.42
N ASP A 199 -3.39 2.99 -11.83
CA ASP A 199 -3.08 2.21 -13.03
C ASP A 199 -3.59 0.76 -12.91
N PHE A 200 -3.42 0.12 -11.76
CA PHE A 200 -3.89 -1.25 -11.54
C PHE A 200 -5.41 -1.35 -11.50
N ALA A 201 -6.11 -0.38 -10.91
CA ALA A 201 -7.56 -0.32 -10.94
C ALA A 201 -8.08 -0.21 -12.39
N VAL A 202 -7.50 0.69 -13.19
CA VAL A 202 -7.86 0.86 -14.61
C VAL A 202 -7.61 -0.42 -15.42
N LYS A 203 -6.47 -1.08 -15.23
CA LYS A 203 -6.15 -2.36 -15.90
C LYS A 203 -7.13 -3.49 -15.56
N ASN A 204 -7.76 -3.43 -14.40
CA ASN A 204 -8.79 -4.40 -13.98
C ASN A 204 -10.23 -3.90 -14.25
N GLY A 205 -10.41 -2.94 -15.17
CA GLY A 205 -11.72 -2.45 -15.59
C GLY A 205 -12.44 -1.57 -14.57
N GLY A 206 -11.72 -1.14 -13.55
CA GLY A 206 -12.21 -0.27 -12.49
C GLY A 206 -11.56 1.11 -12.49
N HIS A 207 -11.67 1.81 -11.37
CA HIS A 207 -11.02 3.08 -11.11
C HIS A 207 -10.75 3.25 -9.62
N LEU A 208 -9.89 4.20 -9.27
CA LEU A 208 -9.55 4.62 -7.93
C LEU A 208 -10.02 6.06 -7.72
N TRP A 209 -10.65 6.35 -6.57
CA TRP A 209 -11.01 7.71 -6.16
C TRP A 209 -10.94 7.83 -4.64
N PHE A 210 -11.14 9.03 -4.12
CA PHE A 210 -11.11 9.28 -2.68
C PHE A 210 -12.05 10.44 -2.31
N GLU A 211 -12.38 10.47 -1.03
CA GLU A 211 -13.02 11.55 -0.32
C GLU A 211 -12.17 11.88 0.91
N SER A 212 -11.94 13.15 1.19
CA SER A 212 -11.12 13.55 2.33
C SER A 212 -11.51 14.93 2.84
N GLU A 213 -11.42 15.10 4.16
CA GLU A 213 -11.58 16.38 4.81
C GLU A 213 -10.48 16.56 5.84
N GLU A 214 -9.83 17.72 5.83
CA GLU A 214 -8.74 18.03 6.75
C GLU A 214 -9.18 17.92 8.21
N GLY A 215 -8.43 17.17 9.01
CA GLY A 215 -8.76 16.90 10.42
C GLY A 215 -9.83 15.83 10.67
N LYS A 216 -10.45 15.25 9.61
CA LYS A 216 -11.49 14.21 9.78
C LYS A 216 -11.10 12.86 9.20
N GLY A 217 -10.05 12.80 8.37
CA GLY A 217 -9.56 11.59 7.74
C GLY A 217 -9.87 11.51 6.25
N SER A 218 -9.63 10.33 5.68
CA SER A 218 -9.82 10.07 4.26
C SER A 218 -10.52 8.74 4.05
N THR A 219 -11.21 8.61 2.93
CA THR A 219 -11.73 7.35 2.43
C THR A 219 -11.25 7.15 1.00
N PHE A 220 -10.49 6.11 0.78
CA PHE A 220 -10.08 5.71 -0.55
C PHE A 220 -10.95 4.57 -1.05
N PHE A 221 -11.34 4.65 -2.31
CA PHE A 221 -12.19 3.67 -2.96
C PHE A 221 -11.53 3.13 -4.20
N PHE A 222 -11.71 1.85 -4.48
CA PHE A 222 -11.46 1.32 -5.81
C PHE A 222 -12.58 0.39 -6.24
N SER A 223 -12.79 0.30 -7.54
CA SER A 223 -13.75 -0.63 -8.13
C SER A 223 -13.05 -1.73 -8.91
N VAL A 224 -13.69 -2.90 -8.97
CA VAL A 224 -13.27 -4.06 -9.75
C VAL A 224 -14.48 -4.72 -10.37
N ALA A 225 -14.34 -5.39 -11.51
CA ALA A 225 -15.44 -6.06 -12.18
C ALA A 225 -15.94 -7.25 -11.35
N LEU A 226 -17.27 -7.30 -11.12
CA LEU A 226 -17.93 -8.48 -10.57
C LEU A 226 -17.79 -9.63 -11.57
N LYS A 227 -17.54 -10.84 -11.08
CA LYS A 227 -17.63 -12.03 -11.90
C LYS A 227 -19.06 -12.18 -12.41
N LYS A 228 -19.21 -12.34 -13.72
CA LYS A 228 -20.48 -12.62 -14.38
C LYS A 228 -20.87 -14.08 -14.28
#